data_27d1ada96f9131e90bd22f599b435627
#
_entry.id   27d1ada96f9131e90bd22f599b435627
#
_cell.length_a   1.000
_cell.length_b   1.000
_cell.length_c   1.000
_cell.angle_alpha   90.00
_cell.angle_beta   90.00
_cell.angle_gamma   90.00
#
_symmetry.space_group_name_H-M   'P 1'
#
loop_
_entity.id
_entity.type
_entity.pdbx_description
1 polymer ?
#
loop_
_entity_poly.entity_id
_entity_poly.type
_entity_poly.pdbx_seq_one_letter_code
_entity_poly.pdbx_strand_id
1 'polypeptide(L)'
;IGTMEAWRCGVYSFYPVISGGCFYDIHENMFFPLFLCMFLLFMEKDNNIGMCISAVLVWLIKEDASVLMMFVGLYMMCDSRKRKKGIILFITSALYCLCVCLILKNIGTGVMSGRYNNMIPEGDGNMFSVIKTALANPAYLVTQIFSSGKITFIIQTMGVLLFLPLVTKKWSRYILT
;
A
#
# COMPACT_ATOMS: atom_id res chain seq x y z
N ILE A 1 -19.35 -18.98 -15.06
CA ILE A 1 -18.36 -18.66 -14.00
C ILE A 1 -17.75 -20.00 -13.63
N GLY A 2 -16.47 -20.22 -14.00
CA GLY A 2 -15.81 -21.51 -13.82
C GLY A 2 -15.53 -21.79 -12.34
N THR A 3 -15.45 -23.08 -12.00
CA THR A 3 -15.16 -23.55 -10.64
C THR A 3 -13.90 -22.91 -10.04
N MET A 4 -12.90 -22.57 -10.87
CA MET A 4 -11.67 -21.88 -10.48
C MET A 4 -11.91 -20.45 -9.99
N GLU A 5 -12.87 -19.73 -10.52
CA GLU A 5 -13.20 -18.36 -10.07
C GLU A 5 -13.97 -18.39 -8.76
N ALA A 6 -14.85 -19.37 -8.57
CA ALA A 6 -15.55 -19.57 -7.30
C ALA A 6 -14.57 -19.89 -6.17
N TRP A 7 -13.54 -20.71 -6.41
CA TRP A 7 -12.47 -20.98 -5.43
C TRP A 7 -11.67 -19.73 -5.08
N ARG A 8 -11.33 -18.88 -6.07
CA ARG A 8 -10.62 -17.62 -5.84
C ARG A 8 -11.45 -16.68 -4.97
N CYS A 9 -12.73 -16.52 -5.27
CA CYS A 9 -13.64 -15.72 -4.45
C CYS A 9 -13.79 -16.29 -3.03
N GLY A 10 -13.87 -17.61 -2.88
CA GLY A 10 -13.91 -18.26 -1.58
C GLY A 10 -12.66 -18.00 -0.75
N VAL A 11 -11.48 -18.24 -1.31
CA VAL A 11 -10.20 -17.97 -0.63
C VAL A 11 -10.07 -16.50 -0.24
N TYR A 12 -10.49 -15.58 -1.10
CA TYR A 12 -10.47 -14.14 -0.81
C TYR A 12 -11.42 -13.78 0.35
N SER A 13 -12.64 -14.34 0.36
CA SER A 13 -13.64 -14.05 1.38
C SER A 13 -13.27 -14.58 2.76
N PHE A 14 -12.60 -15.73 2.81
CA PHE A 14 -12.13 -16.35 4.06
C PHE A 14 -10.71 -15.91 4.47
N TYR A 15 -10.10 -15.00 3.72
CA TYR A 15 -8.76 -14.52 4.06
C TYR A 15 -8.80 -13.74 5.40
N PRO A 16 -8.05 -14.17 6.43
CA PRO A 16 -8.20 -13.64 7.79
C PRO A 16 -7.99 -12.14 7.92
N VAL A 17 -7.15 -11.55 7.07
CA VAL A 17 -6.89 -10.10 7.08
C VAL A 17 -8.11 -9.32 6.59
N ILE A 18 -8.87 -9.86 5.65
CA ILE A 18 -10.08 -9.24 5.11
C ILE A 18 -11.25 -9.49 6.06
N SER A 19 -11.44 -10.73 6.49
CA SER A 19 -12.54 -11.07 7.41
C SER A 19 -12.37 -10.38 8.76
N GLY A 20 -11.15 -10.30 9.31
CA GLY A 20 -10.88 -9.59 10.54
C GLY A 20 -11.24 -8.11 10.49
N GLY A 21 -11.02 -7.45 9.34
CA GLY A 21 -11.45 -6.07 9.11
C GLY A 21 -12.97 -5.90 9.09
N CYS A 22 -13.71 -6.91 8.62
CA CYS A 22 -15.18 -6.85 8.54
C CYS A 22 -15.90 -7.00 9.89
N PHE A 23 -15.24 -7.57 10.90
CA PHE A 23 -15.80 -7.73 12.25
C PHE A 23 -15.54 -6.53 13.16
N TYR A 24 -14.69 -5.61 12.76
CA TYR A 24 -14.48 -4.31 13.41
C TYR A 24 -15.38 -3.25 12.75
N ASP A 25 -15.52 -2.10 13.38
CA ASP A 25 -16.28 -0.96 12.83
C ASP A 25 -15.99 -0.73 11.34
N ILE A 26 -17.01 -0.25 10.61
CA ILE A 26 -16.86 0.13 9.20
C ILE A 26 -15.80 1.24 9.11
N HIS A 27 -14.59 0.83 8.81
CA HIS A 27 -13.46 1.74 8.65
C HIS A 27 -13.25 2.03 7.16
N GLU A 28 -12.93 3.27 6.84
CA GLU A 28 -12.62 3.70 5.46
C GLU A 28 -11.60 2.79 4.74
N ASN A 29 -10.69 2.19 5.51
CA ASN A 29 -9.67 1.25 5.01
C ASN A 29 -10.25 0.02 4.29
N MET A 30 -11.53 -0.33 4.51
CA MET A 30 -12.17 -1.48 3.84
C MET A 30 -12.40 -1.21 2.35
N PHE A 31 -12.56 0.05 1.96
CA PHE A 31 -12.75 0.44 0.56
C PHE A 31 -11.42 0.52 -0.21
N PHE A 32 -10.30 0.56 0.50
CA PHE A 32 -8.97 0.67 -0.11
C PHE A 32 -8.66 -0.45 -1.12
N PRO A 33 -8.80 -1.75 -0.77
CA PRO A 33 -8.56 -2.84 -1.73
C PRO A 33 -9.46 -2.76 -2.95
N LEU A 34 -10.74 -2.37 -2.77
CA LEU A 34 -11.70 -2.23 -3.87
C LEU A 34 -11.23 -1.19 -4.88
N PHE A 35 -10.90 0.02 -4.44
CA PHE A 35 -10.49 1.09 -5.35
C PHE A 35 -9.11 0.86 -5.94
N LEU A 36 -8.22 0.20 -5.20
CA LEU A 36 -6.93 -0.23 -5.75
C LEU A 36 -7.12 -1.27 -6.85
N CYS A 37 -7.97 -2.28 -6.64
CA CYS A 37 -8.29 -3.26 -7.69
C CYS A 37 -8.94 -2.61 -8.91
N MET A 38 -9.85 -1.66 -8.71
CA MET A 38 -10.43 -0.88 -9.81
C MET A 38 -9.34 -0.13 -10.59
N PHE A 39 -8.41 0.52 -9.89
CA PHE A 39 -7.29 1.19 -10.53
C PHE A 39 -6.45 0.24 -11.38
N LEU A 40 -6.10 -0.93 -10.85
CA LEU A 40 -5.32 -1.94 -11.57
C LEU A 40 -6.06 -2.49 -12.79
N LEU A 41 -7.37 -2.73 -12.68
CA LEU A 41 -8.21 -3.16 -13.81
C LEU A 41 -8.25 -2.09 -14.92
N PHE A 42 -8.43 -0.82 -14.56
CA PHE A 42 -8.43 0.27 -15.55
C PHE A 42 -7.04 0.49 -16.15
N MET A 43 -5.98 0.25 -15.38
CA MET A 43 -4.61 0.27 -15.88
C MET A 43 -4.37 -0.84 -16.92
N GLU A 44 -4.92 -2.04 -16.73
CA GLU A 44 -4.81 -3.12 -17.72
C GLU A 44 -5.64 -2.85 -18.98
N LYS A 45 -6.83 -2.26 -18.80
CA LYS A 45 -7.71 -1.89 -19.91
C LYS A 45 -7.30 -0.60 -20.63
N ASP A 46 -6.21 0.04 -20.24
CA ASP A 46 -5.75 1.34 -20.77
C ASP A 46 -6.80 2.46 -20.72
N ASN A 47 -7.77 2.35 -19.78
CA ASN A 47 -8.81 3.36 -19.59
C ASN A 47 -8.30 4.50 -18.70
N ASN A 48 -7.89 5.61 -19.30
CA ASN A 48 -7.31 6.75 -18.60
C ASN A 48 -8.28 7.42 -17.62
N ILE A 49 -9.56 7.52 -18.00
CA ILE A 49 -10.58 8.16 -17.15
C ILE A 49 -10.81 7.32 -15.90
N GLY A 50 -10.99 6.02 -16.07
CA GLY A 50 -11.15 5.08 -14.95
C GLY A 50 -9.94 5.09 -14.02
N MET A 51 -8.71 5.14 -14.57
CA MET A 51 -7.47 5.25 -13.79
C MET A 51 -7.45 6.55 -12.96
N CYS A 52 -7.79 7.69 -13.53
CA CYS A 52 -7.80 8.96 -12.81
C CYS A 52 -8.82 8.96 -11.68
N ILE A 53 -10.04 8.51 -11.94
CA ILE A 53 -11.10 8.47 -10.93
C ILE A 53 -10.71 7.53 -9.78
N SER A 54 -10.26 6.32 -10.09
CA SER A 54 -9.86 5.35 -9.07
C SER A 54 -8.61 5.80 -8.28
N ALA A 55 -7.66 6.48 -8.90
CA ALA A 55 -6.51 7.04 -8.20
C ALA A 55 -6.94 8.11 -7.18
N VAL A 56 -7.83 9.01 -7.57
CA VAL A 56 -8.38 10.03 -6.66
C VAL A 56 -9.12 9.37 -5.49
N LEU A 57 -9.96 8.36 -5.77
CA LEU A 57 -10.67 7.63 -4.72
C LEU A 57 -9.70 6.94 -3.74
N VAL A 58 -8.60 6.35 -4.24
CA VAL A 58 -7.55 5.76 -3.39
C VAL A 58 -6.90 6.81 -2.50
N TRP A 59 -6.57 7.99 -3.03
CA TRP A 59 -5.94 9.06 -2.24
C TRP A 59 -6.88 9.62 -1.16
N LEU A 60 -8.19 9.68 -1.43
CA LEU A 60 -9.18 10.21 -0.48
C LEU A 60 -9.45 9.28 0.71
N ILE A 61 -9.14 7.98 0.60
CA ILE A 61 -9.37 7.04 1.69
C ILE A 61 -8.39 7.30 2.84
N LYS A 62 -7.10 7.46 2.49
CA LYS A 62 -6.06 7.56 3.51
C LYS A 62 -4.82 8.27 2.98
N GLU A 63 -4.21 9.04 3.85
CA GLU A 63 -2.97 9.75 3.56
C GLU A 63 -1.82 8.82 3.11
N ASP A 64 -1.70 7.64 3.76
CA ASP A 64 -0.66 6.64 3.45
C ASP A 64 -0.84 5.99 2.07
N ALA A 65 -2.07 6.01 1.53
CA ALA A 65 -2.39 5.42 0.24
C ALA A 65 -1.64 6.10 -0.91
N SER A 66 -1.33 7.38 -0.74
CA SER A 66 -0.53 8.13 -1.73
C SER A 66 0.87 7.56 -1.90
N VAL A 67 1.49 7.09 -0.82
CA VAL A 67 2.82 6.46 -0.87
C VAL A 67 2.75 5.14 -1.64
N LEU A 68 1.72 4.33 -1.42
CA LEU A 68 1.53 3.10 -2.20
C LEU A 68 1.32 3.40 -3.68
N MET A 69 0.53 4.44 -4.02
CA MET A 69 0.34 4.86 -5.40
C MET A 69 1.61 5.39 -6.07
N MET A 70 2.56 5.94 -5.29
CA MET A 70 3.92 6.25 -5.80
C MET A 70 4.65 4.98 -6.24
N PHE A 71 4.61 3.91 -5.45
CA PHE A 71 5.21 2.62 -5.82
C PHE A 71 4.54 2.01 -7.04
N VAL A 72 3.22 2.10 -7.16
CA VAL A 72 2.50 1.68 -8.37
C VAL A 72 2.95 2.50 -9.58
N GLY A 73 3.14 3.81 -9.42
CA GLY A 73 3.71 4.67 -10.46
C GLY A 73 5.10 4.24 -10.91
N LEU A 74 5.99 3.93 -9.96
CA LEU A 74 7.33 3.38 -10.25
C LEU A 74 7.24 2.05 -11.01
N TYR A 75 6.36 1.16 -10.59
CA TYR A 75 6.13 -0.09 -11.30
C TYR A 75 5.69 0.14 -12.75
N MET A 76 4.73 1.05 -12.97
CA MET A 76 4.30 1.41 -14.33
C MET A 76 5.43 2.00 -15.18
N MET A 77 6.42 2.65 -14.56
CA MET A 77 7.59 3.18 -15.28
C MET A 77 8.50 2.09 -15.86
N CYS A 78 8.45 0.87 -15.30
CA CYS A 78 9.19 -0.28 -15.81
C CYS A 78 8.61 -0.79 -17.15
N ASP A 79 7.33 -0.52 -17.44
CA ASP A 79 6.71 -0.85 -18.70
C ASP A 79 6.83 0.34 -19.68
N SER A 80 7.52 0.13 -20.80
CA SER A 80 7.75 1.16 -21.81
C SER A 80 6.46 1.77 -22.34
N ARG A 81 5.36 1.00 -22.42
CA ARG A 81 4.06 1.48 -22.91
C ARG A 81 3.35 2.38 -21.91
N LYS A 82 3.53 2.12 -20.63
CA LYS A 82 2.84 2.82 -19.52
C LYS A 82 3.71 3.87 -18.83
N ARG A 83 4.96 4.03 -19.28
CA ARG A 83 5.98 4.87 -18.63
C ARG A 83 5.52 6.31 -18.39
N LYS A 84 4.92 6.96 -19.39
CA LYS A 84 4.42 8.35 -19.25
C LYS A 84 3.32 8.44 -18.18
N LYS A 85 2.37 7.49 -18.18
CA LYS A 85 1.29 7.44 -17.19
C LYS A 85 1.85 7.18 -15.78
N GLY A 86 2.87 6.31 -15.67
CA GLY A 86 3.57 6.02 -14.42
C GLY A 86 4.27 7.25 -13.83
N ILE A 87 4.95 8.04 -14.66
CA ILE A 87 5.60 9.29 -14.25
C ILE A 87 4.55 10.29 -13.72
N ILE A 88 3.45 10.46 -14.45
CA ILE A 88 2.37 11.37 -14.03
C ILE A 88 1.80 10.92 -12.69
N LEU A 89 1.49 9.62 -12.56
CA LEU A 89 0.96 9.06 -11.31
C LEU A 89 1.93 9.25 -10.15
N PHE A 90 3.22 9.00 -10.36
CA PHE A 90 4.24 9.18 -9.33
C PHE A 90 4.32 10.65 -8.86
N ILE A 91 4.41 11.59 -9.80
CA ILE A 91 4.50 13.02 -9.47
C ILE A 91 3.23 13.50 -8.76
N THR A 92 2.05 13.15 -9.26
CA THR A 92 0.78 13.57 -8.65
C THR A 92 0.59 12.97 -7.25
N SER A 93 0.96 11.70 -7.05
CA SER A 93 0.92 11.07 -5.73
C SER A 93 1.92 11.69 -4.76
N ALA A 94 3.13 12.04 -5.23
CA ALA A 94 4.14 12.71 -4.42
C ALA A 94 3.68 14.12 -3.99
N LEU A 95 3.11 14.89 -4.91
CA LEU A 95 2.54 16.21 -4.61
C LEU A 95 1.39 16.11 -3.61
N TYR A 96 0.47 15.15 -3.80
CA TYR A 96 -0.63 14.93 -2.87
C TYR A 96 -0.11 14.56 -1.46
N CYS A 97 0.84 13.62 -1.38
CA CYS A 97 1.47 13.24 -0.11
C CYS A 97 2.09 14.45 0.59
N LEU A 98 2.82 15.28 -0.14
CA LEU A 98 3.47 16.47 0.40
C LEU A 98 2.42 17.49 0.89
N CYS A 99 1.37 17.75 0.12
CA CYS A 99 0.28 18.63 0.53
C CYS A 99 -0.40 18.14 1.81
N VAL A 100 -0.73 16.85 1.88
CA VAL A 100 -1.36 16.25 3.08
C VAL A 100 -0.43 16.34 4.29
N CYS A 101 0.86 16.04 4.14
CA CYS A 101 1.83 16.17 5.22
C CYS A 101 1.94 17.62 5.75
N LEU A 102 1.89 18.61 4.85
CA LEU A 102 1.92 20.03 5.26
C LEU A 102 0.64 20.44 5.99
N ILE A 103 -0.52 20.00 5.50
CA ILE A 103 -1.82 20.27 6.14
C ILE A 103 -1.86 19.62 7.53
N LEU A 104 -1.51 18.36 7.64
CA LEU A 104 -1.53 17.63 8.91
C LEU A 104 -0.52 18.21 9.93
N LYS A 105 0.62 18.70 9.46
CA LYS A 105 1.58 19.39 10.33
C LYS A 105 0.98 20.65 10.96
N ASN A 106 0.14 21.38 10.25
CA ASN A 106 -0.43 22.65 10.70
C ASN A 106 -1.72 22.48 11.51
N ILE A 107 -2.53 21.46 11.21
CA ILE A 107 -3.88 21.28 11.77
C ILE A 107 -3.94 20.07 12.70
N GLY A 108 -3.08 19.08 12.48
CA GLY A 108 -3.16 17.78 13.13
C GLY A 108 -2.49 17.73 14.51
N THR A 109 -3.12 17.00 15.41
CA THR A 109 -2.64 16.68 16.75
C THR A 109 -1.50 15.64 16.76
N GLY A 110 -0.70 15.53 15.71
CA GLY A 110 0.47 14.65 15.68
C GLY A 110 0.18 13.13 15.62
N VAL A 111 -1.07 12.71 15.34
CA VAL A 111 -1.46 11.28 15.28
C VAL A 111 -0.62 10.53 14.24
N MET A 112 -0.28 11.18 13.14
CA MET A 112 0.55 10.58 12.08
C MET A 112 2.00 10.39 12.54
N SER A 113 2.54 11.32 13.32
CA SER A 113 3.89 11.22 13.88
C SER A 113 3.98 10.13 14.95
N GLY A 114 2.93 9.92 15.74
CA GLY A 114 2.89 8.88 16.77
C GLY A 114 2.99 7.45 16.22
N ARG A 115 2.51 7.21 14.99
CA ARG A 115 2.60 5.88 14.34
C ARG A 115 4.03 5.45 14.02
N TYR A 116 4.92 6.40 13.79
CA TYR A 116 6.31 6.13 13.41
C TYR A 116 7.30 6.27 14.57
N ASN A 117 6.82 6.58 15.80
CA ASN A 117 7.68 6.72 16.98
C ASN A 117 8.52 5.47 17.25
N ASN A 118 8.00 4.28 16.93
CA ASN A 118 8.74 3.01 17.05
C ASN A 118 9.93 2.90 16.07
N MET A 119 9.99 3.75 15.06
CA MET A 119 11.06 3.78 14.07
C MET A 119 12.09 4.91 14.36
N ILE A 120 11.87 5.70 15.42
CA ILE A 120 12.69 6.84 15.79
C ILE A 120 13.17 6.64 17.22
N PRO A 121 14.51 6.51 17.47
CA PRO A 121 15.05 6.27 18.82
C PRO A 121 14.77 7.42 19.80
N GLU A 122 14.64 8.65 19.31
CA GLU A 122 14.54 9.87 20.13
C GLU A 122 13.11 10.42 20.28
N GLY A 123 12.08 9.70 19.81
CA GLY A 123 10.69 10.03 20.13
C GLY A 123 10.08 11.29 19.52
N ASP A 124 10.84 12.14 18.86
CA ASP A 124 10.34 13.34 18.19
C ASP A 124 9.84 13.04 16.76
N GLY A 125 8.59 12.59 16.71
CA GLY A 125 7.96 11.99 15.57
C GLY A 125 7.64 12.89 14.38
N ASN A 126 8.63 13.29 13.61
CA ASN A 126 8.41 13.80 12.26
C ASN A 126 8.71 12.70 11.22
N MET A 127 7.89 12.59 10.19
CA MET A 127 8.07 11.61 9.09
C MET A 127 9.48 11.73 8.45
N PHE A 128 10.04 12.95 8.40
CA PHE A 128 11.41 13.19 7.97
C PHE A 128 12.47 12.63 8.93
N SER A 129 12.14 12.46 10.21
CA SER A 129 13.04 11.85 11.20
C SER A 129 13.22 10.36 10.93
N VAL A 130 12.20 9.67 10.35
CA VAL A 130 12.33 8.28 9.90
C VAL A 130 13.37 8.16 8.80
N ILE A 131 13.34 9.06 7.81
CA ILE A 131 14.32 9.09 6.72
C ILE A 131 15.72 9.38 7.26
N LYS A 132 15.84 10.35 8.18
CA LYS A 132 17.10 10.67 8.83
C LYS A 132 17.65 9.48 9.62
N THR A 133 16.79 8.79 10.37
CA THR A 133 17.16 7.57 11.11
C THR A 133 17.55 6.44 10.16
N ALA A 134 16.86 6.31 9.02
CA ALA A 134 17.20 5.33 7.98
C ALA A 134 18.62 5.51 7.44
N LEU A 135 19.01 6.78 7.23
CA LEU A 135 20.32 7.11 6.70
C LEU A 135 21.41 7.05 7.79
N ALA A 136 21.09 7.48 9.02
CA ALA A 136 22.04 7.53 10.13
C ALA A 136 22.26 6.16 10.78
N ASN A 137 21.23 5.32 10.87
CA ASN A 137 21.28 4.06 11.60
C ASN A 137 20.45 2.97 10.90
N PRO A 138 20.91 2.47 9.73
CA PRO A 138 20.17 1.47 8.97
C PRO A 138 19.98 0.15 9.73
N ALA A 139 20.92 -0.21 10.62
CA ALA A 139 20.84 -1.40 11.45
C ALA A 139 19.62 -1.37 12.38
N TYR A 140 19.29 -0.23 12.97
CA TYR A 140 18.12 -0.06 13.84
C TYR A 140 16.83 -0.31 13.06
N LEU A 141 16.70 0.23 11.84
CA LEU A 141 15.54 -0.02 11.00
C LEU A 141 15.39 -1.50 10.62
N VAL A 142 16.50 -2.16 10.29
CA VAL A 142 16.48 -3.59 9.98
C VAL A 142 15.96 -4.38 11.19
N THR A 143 16.42 -4.10 12.40
CA THR A 143 15.90 -4.78 13.61
C THR A 143 14.42 -4.51 13.85
N GLN A 144 13.94 -3.31 13.57
CA GLN A 144 12.51 -2.97 13.68
C GLN A 144 11.65 -3.64 12.60
N ILE A 145 12.17 -3.80 11.38
CA ILE A 145 11.48 -4.53 10.30
C ILE A 145 11.40 -6.01 10.62
N PHE A 146 12.46 -6.61 11.15
CA PHE A 146 12.54 -8.03 11.50
C PHE A 146 12.13 -8.31 12.96
N SER A 147 11.32 -7.46 13.58
CA SER A 147 10.76 -7.75 14.91
C SER A 147 9.87 -9.01 14.85
N SER A 148 9.89 -9.80 15.92
CA SER A 148 9.20 -11.11 16.00
C SER A 148 7.72 -11.02 15.63
N GLY A 149 7.01 -9.96 16.05
CA GLY A 149 5.60 -9.76 15.71
C GLY A 149 5.34 -9.57 14.22
N LYS A 150 6.23 -8.83 13.53
CA LYS A 150 6.10 -8.59 12.09
C LYS A 150 6.42 -9.84 11.27
N ILE A 151 7.41 -10.61 11.70
CA ILE A 151 7.75 -11.89 11.06
C ILE A 151 6.58 -12.87 11.21
N THR A 152 6.01 -12.99 12.41
CA THR A 152 4.84 -13.83 12.66
C THR A 152 3.66 -13.41 11.78
N PHE A 153 3.40 -12.11 11.64
CA PHE A 153 2.36 -11.59 10.76
C PHE A 153 2.61 -11.97 9.29
N ILE A 154 3.85 -11.83 8.80
CA ILE A 154 4.22 -12.22 7.42
C ILE A 154 4.01 -13.73 7.23
N ILE A 155 4.45 -14.55 8.18
CA ILE A 155 4.30 -16.01 8.10
C ILE A 155 2.82 -16.40 8.11
N GLN A 156 2.01 -15.81 8.97
CA GLN A 156 0.57 -16.08 9.03
C GLN A 156 -0.12 -15.66 7.73
N THR A 157 0.20 -14.48 7.20
CA THR A 157 -0.38 -13.95 5.97
C THR A 157 0.03 -14.79 4.75
N MET A 158 1.32 -15.11 4.61
CA MET A 158 1.83 -15.93 3.52
C MET A 158 1.45 -17.39 3.65
N GLY A 159 1.34 -17.91 4.89
CA GLY A 159 0.94 -19.28 5.17
C GLY A 159 -0.45 -19.61 4.64
N VAL A 160 -1.42 -18.70 4.84
CA VAL A 160 -2.78 -18.86 4.29
C VAL A 160 -2.77 -18.88 2.76
N LEU A 161 -1.89 -18.12 2.13
CA LEU A 161 -1.69 -18.10 0.68
C LEU A 161 -0.80 -19.26 0.19
N LEU A 162 -0.40 -20.22 1.07
CA LEU A 162 0.49 -21.34 0.76
C LEU A 162 1.78 -20.91 0.04
N PHE A 163 2.26 -19.68 0.31
CA PHE A 163 3.42 -19.07 -0.36
C PHE A 163 3.32 -19.06 -1.90
N LEU A 164 2.13 -19.22 -2.46
CA LEU A 164 1.89 -19.22 -3.91
C LEU A 164 2.48 -18.01 -4.64
N PRO A 165 2.43 -16.78 -4.11
CA PRO A 165 3.07 -15.64 -4.76
C PRO A 165 4.57 -15.81 -4.98
N LEU A 166 5.26 -16.56 -4.09
CA LEU A 166 6.70 -16.76 -4.16
C LEU A 166 7.12 -17.87 -5.15
N VAL A 167 6.20 -18.79 -5.44
CA VAL A 167 6.49 -19.98 -6.29
C VAL A 167 6.23 -19.70 -7.77
N THR A 168 5.44 -18.69 -8.10
CA THR A 168 5.05 -18.42 -9.48
C THR A 168 6.13 -17.65 -10.25
N LYS A 169 6.53 -18.17 -11.41
CA LYS A 169 7.53 -17.55 -12.29
C LYS A 169 7.10 -16.20 -12.89
N LYS A 170 5.86 -15.80 -12.75
CA LYS A 170 5.29 -14.53 -13.26
C LYS A 170 5.00 -13.55 -12.13
N TRP A 171 5.98 -13.30 -11.31
CA TRP A 171 5.91 -12.40 -10.15
C TRP A 171 5.19 -11.07 -10.41
N SER A 172 5.50 -10.45 -11.55
CA SER A 172 4.93 -9.14 -11.88
C SER A 172 3.42 -9.13 -12.09
N ARG A 173 2.82 -10.28 -12.46
CA ARG A 173 1.36 -10.37 -12.64
C ARG A 173 0.61 -10.67 -11.36
N TYR A 174 1.24 -11.33 -10.39
CA TYR A 174 0.57 -11.83 -9.19
C TYR A 174 0.80 -10.95 -7.96
N ILE A 175 1.81 -10.09 -7.97
CA ILE A 175 1.97 -9.05 -6.93
C ILE A 175 0.92 -7.94 -7.10
N LEU A 176 0.35 -7.81 -8.31
CA LEU A 176 -0.62 -6.77 -8.67
C LEU A 176 -2.05 -7.28 -8.83
N THR A 177 -2.31 -8.55 -8.73
CA THR A 177 -3.64 -9.14 -8.68
C THR A 177 -3.92 -9.76 -7.33
#